data_e7a2bc93f699b2b08112a6ae69151c45
#
_entry.id   e7a2bc93f699b2b08112a6ae69151c45
#
_cell.length_a   1.000
_cell.length_b   1.000
_cell.length_c   1.000
_cell.angle_alpha   90.00
_cell.angle_beta   90.00
_cell.angle_gamma   90.00
#
_symmetry.space_group_name_H-M   'P 1'
#
loop_
_entity.id
_entity.type
_entity.pdbx_description
1 polymer ?
#
loop_
_entity_poly.entity_id
_entity_poly.type
_entity_poly.pdbx_seq_one_letter_code
_entity_poly.pdbx_strand_id
1 'polypeptide(L)'
;ADGDKDVLYQYMSKVDLYVFDESGHILGVGSYNQDELTKFEAVPSFKLQPGRRYKVVAVGNAYDHTEVVNYATETDFANIYLQNPAWSDPDVPVTNHDYNYLGQKEFVMPNQEGVMYRDTVTLYSSHIKVDVEIHGLPAPDASRQDAEIPYQLSFENSNAQTSFENEVNLSEKGTIYPDLIYDSENQCYRTQDLALFRMDDTTGELNADYCEHILVLKNKNTGQELIRGNLYNYLLRNADAIDVTKQEAELPIAIEFNGVNAEIKLPDWVIVDGKPEWN
;
A
#
# COMPACT_ATOMS: atom_id res chain seq x y z
N ALA A 1 8.53 -11.05 6.86
CA ALA A 1 9.09 -12.29 6.30
C ALA A 1 8.96 -13.38 7.35
N ASP A 2 8.44 -14.52 6.94
CA ASP A 2 8.23 -15.69 7.81
C ASP A 2 9.58 -16.44 8.01
N GLY A 3 10.55 -15.79 8.64
CA GLY A 3 11.89 -16.33 8.81
C GLY A 3 12.62 -16.55 7.48
N ASP A 4 13.35 -17.67 7.35
CA ASP A 4 14.18 -18.00 6.17
C ASP A 4 13.37 -18.62 4.99
N LYS A 5 12.05 -18.51 4.96
CA LYS A 5 11.24 -19.06 3.87
C LYS A 5 11.11 -18.04 2.75
N ASP A 6 11.40 -18.49 1.53
CA ASP A 6 11.08 -17.74 0.32
C ASP A 6 9.55 -17.77 0.09
N VAL A 7 8.90 -16.64 0.35
CA VAL A 7 7.44 -16.45 0.19
C VAL A 7 7.10 -15.53 -0.98
N LEU A 8 8.09 -15.19 -1.81
CA LEU A 8 7.94 -14.26 -2.93
C LEU A 8 6.69 -14.53 -3.76
N TYR A 9 6.48 -15.79 -4.12
CA TYR A 9 5.38 -16.20 -5.03
C TYR A 9 3.99 -16.10 -4.41
N GLN A 10 3.88 -15.95 -3.10
CA GLN A 10 2.60 -15.79 -2.43
C GLN A 10 2.10 -14.35 -2.50
N TYR A 11 3.02 -13.39 -2.59
CA TYR A 11 2.72 -11.97 -2.45
C TYR A 11 3.04 -11.13 -3.69
N MET A 12 3.90 -11.63 -4.58
CA MET A 12 4.35 -10.88 -5.74
C MET A 12 4.09 -11.61 -7.05
N SER A 13 3.51 -10.89 -8.01
CA SER A 13 3.29 -11.36 -9.37
C SER A 13 4.08 -10.58 -10.42
N LYS A 14 4.68 -9.45 -10.02
CA LYS A 14 5.51 -8.60 -10.86
C LYS A 14 6.61 -7.95 -10.02
N VAL A 15 7.81 -7.83 -10.59
CA VAL A 15 8.91 -7.06 -10.00
C VAL A 15 9.57 -6.22 -11.09
N ASP A 16 9.72 -4.93 -10.82
CA ASP A 16 10.50 -4.00 -11.62
C ASP A 16 11.85 -3.78 -10.93
N LEU A 17 12.96 -3.93 -11.69
CA LEU A 17 14.31 -3.70 -11.21
C LEU A 17 14.87 -2.41 -11.79
N TYR A 18 15.21 -1.48 -10.93
CA TYR A 18 15.90 -0.22 -11.27
C TYR A 18 17.37 -0.38 -10.93
N VAL A 19 18.25 -0.25 -11.93
CA VAL A 19 19.70 -0.42 -11.73
C VAL A 19 20.40 0.93 -11.87
N PHE A 20 21.21 1.26 -10.88
CA PHE A 20 21.93 2.53 -10.77
C PHE A 20 23.44 2.29 -10.70
N ASP A 21 24.21 3.26 -11.18
CA ASP A 21 25.66 3.30 -10.98
C ASP A 21 26.03 3.73 -9.55
N GLU A 22 27.33 3.76 -9.25
CA GLU A 22 27.86 4.15 -7.95
C GLU A 22 27.54 5.60 -7.54
N SER A 23 27.19 6.46 -8.51
CA SER A 23 26.81 7.87 -8.29
C SER A 23 25.29 8.05 -8.13
N GLY A 24 24.51 6.97 -8.22
CA GLY A 24 23.06 6.99 -8.11
C GLY A 24 22.33 7.33 -9.40
N HIS A 25 23.01 7.36 -10.56
CA HIS A 25 22.37 7.58 -11.86
C HIS A 25 21.78 6.30 -12.41
N ILE A 26 20.57 6.39 -12.95
CA ILE A 26 19.87 5.25 -13.53
C ILE A 26 20.61 4.72 -14.77
N LEU A 27 20.81 3.42 -14.84
CA LEU A 27 21.37 2.72 -16.00
C LEU A 27 20.26 2.02 -16.82
N GLY A 28 19.20 1.59 -16.19
CA GLY A 28 18.08 0.96 -16.84
C GLY A 28 17.05 0.39 -15.88
N VAL A 29 15.91 -0.01 -16.46
CA VAL A 29 14.80 -0.64 -15.75
C VAL A 29 14.42 -1.93 -16.47
N GLY A 30 14.24 -3.01 -15.73
CA GLY A 30 13.74 -4.29 -16.23
C GLY A 30 12.49 -4.70 -15.48
N SER A 31 11.47 -5.22 -16.20
CA SER A 31 10.23 -5.71 -15.61
C SER A 31 10.12 -7.22 -15.79
N TYR A 32 9.74 -7.94 -14.74
CA TYR A 32 9.66 -9.39 -14.67
C TYR A 32 8.31 -9.81 -14.11
N ASN A 33 7.63 -10.70 -14.82
CA ASN A 33 6.38 -11.30 -14.37
C ASN A 33 6.64 -12.54 -13.47
N GLN A 34 5.56 -13.12 -12.95
CA GLN A 34 5.65 -14.26 -12.04
C GLN A 34 6.32 -15.49 -12.67
N ASP A 35 6.06 -15.77 -13.96
CA ASP A 35 6.65 -16.91 -14.66
C ASP A 35 8.16 -16.75 -14.83
N GLU A 36 8.64 -15.54 -15.10
CA GLU A 36 10.06 -15.22 -15.22
C GLU A 36 10.76 -15.27 -13.86
N LEU A 37 10.09 -14.80 -12.80
CA LEU A 37 10.60 -14.86 -11.43
C LEU A 37 10.70 -16.32 -10.93
N THR A 38 9.73 -17.19 -11.27
CA THR A 38 9.76 -18.60 -10.85
C THR A 38 10.87 -19.40 -11.52
N LYS A 39 11.27 -19.05 -12.73
CA LYS A 39 12.32 -19.75 -13.47
C LYS A 39 13.73 -19.32 -13.07
N PHE A 40 13.89 -18.34 -12.20
CA PHE A 40 15.16 -17.67 -11.88
C PHE A 40 15.91 -17.15 -13.13
N GLU A 41 15.19 -16.94 -14.22
CA GLU A 41 15.71 -16.50 -15.52
C GLU A 41 15.60 -14.98 -15.70
N ALA A 42 15.12 -14.25 -14.67
CA ALA A 42 15.13 -12.81 -14.64
C ALA A 42 16.59 -12.32 -14.55
N VAL A 43 17.32 -12.51 -15.63
CA VAL A 43 18.67 -11.96 -15.78
C VAL A 43 18.54 -10.60 -16.43
N PRO A 44 18.63 -9.50 -15.65
CA PRO A 44 18.67 -8.18 -16.23
C PRO A 44 19.90 -8.11 -17.14
N SER A 45 19.69 -7.95 -18.44
CA SER A 45 20.77 -7.78 -19.41
C SER A 45 21.31 -6.35 -19.35
N PHE A 46 21.84 -5.94 -18.20
CA PHE A 46 22.55 -4.68 -18.08
C PHE A 46 24.03 -4.88 -18.41
N LYS A 47 24.60 -3.98 -19.21
CA LYS A 47 26.04 -3.96 -19.50
C LYS A 47 26.77 -3.34 -18.32
N LEU A 48 27.01 -4.13 -17.29
CA LEU A 48 27.75 -3.71 -16.11
C LEU A 48 29.25 -3.94 -16.30
N GLN A 49 30.05 -2.99 -15.83
CA GLN A 49 31.52 -3.07 -15.93
C GLN A 49 32.09 -3.86 -14.77
N PRO A 50 33.07 -4.77 -15.01
CA PRO A 50 33.77 -5.49 -13.95
C PRO A 50 34.40 -4.53 -12.93
N GLY A 51 34.37 -4.92 -11.65
CA GLY A 51 34.98 -4.18 -10.54
C GLY A 51 34.27 -2.89 -10.12
N ARG A 52 33.15 -2.53 -10.79
CA ARG A 52 32.37 -1.34 -10.43
C ARG A 52 31.27 -1.68 -9.43
N ARG A 53 30.89 -0.67 -8.63
CA ARG A 53 29.79 -0.74 -7.67
C ARG A 53 28.50 -0.30 -8.34
N TYR A 54 27.43 -1.00 -8.02
CA TYR A 54 26.07 -0.72 -8.48
C TYR A 54 25.09 -0.85 -7.36
N LYS A 55 23.90 -0.25 -7.52
CA LYS A 55 22.77 -0.41 -6.65
C LYS A 55 21.56 -0.85 -7.47
N VAL A 56 20.82 -1.82 -6.96
CA VAL A 56 19.54 -2.24 -7.52
C VAL A 56 18.44 -1.91 -6.52
N VAL A 57 17.33 -1.38 -7.03
CA VAL A 57 16.07 -1.24 -6.28
C VAL A 57 15.04 -2.11 -6.97
N ALA A 58 14.40 -2.98 -6.20
CA ALA A 58 13.33 -3.84 -6.66
C ALA A 58 12.00 -3.28 -6.16
N VAL A 59 11.04 -3.12 -7.08
CA VAL A 59 9.67 -2.66 -6.81
C VAL A 59 8.73 -3.79 -7.15
N GLY A 60 8.08 -4.36 -6.13
CA GLY A 60 7.08 -5.42 -6.30
C GLY A 60 5.69 -4.86 -6.58
N ASN A 61 4.94 -5.54 -7.45
CA ASN A 61 3.52 -5.28 -7.75
C ASN A 61 3.22 -3.82 -8.16
N ALA A 62 4.06 -3.20 -8.98
CA ALA A 62 3.77 -1.90 -9.57
C ALA A 62 2.83 -2.08 -10.78
N TYR A 63 1.56 -1.74 -10.60
CA TYR A 63 0.50 -1.81 -11.60
C TYR A 63 -0.09 -0.43 -11.89
N ASP A 64 -1.37 -0.36 -12.21
CA ASP A 64 -2.06 0.86 -12.65
C ASP A 64 -2.13 1.97 -11.59
N HIS A 65 -1.98 1.61 -10.31
CA HIS A 65 -1.98 2.57 -9.20
C HIS A 65 -0.58 2.95 -8.73
N THR A 66 0.46 2.61 -9.50
CA THR A 66 1.86 2.90 -9.15
C THR A 66 2.63 3.48 -10.33
N GLU A 67 3.21 4.65 -10.13
CA GLU A 67 4.30 5.18 -10.94
C GLU A 67 5.52 5.47 -10.08
N VAL A 68 6.70 5.42 -10.67
CA VAL A 68 7.95 5.83 -10.02
C VAL A 68 8.35 7.18 -10.58
N VAL A 69 8.47 8.17 -9.71
CA VAL A 69 8.84 9.54 -10.08
C VAL A 69 10.26 9.87 -9.65
N ASN A 70 10.89 10.78 -10.40
CA ASN A 70 12.22 11.34 -10.17
C ASN A 70 13.42 10.40 -10.41
N TYR A 71 13.24 9.12 -10.67
CA TYR A 71 14.35 8.17 -10.81
C TYR A 71 15.35 8.53 -11.95
N ALA A 72 14.94 9.31 -12.94
CA ALA A 72 15.79 9.73 -14.06
C ALA A 72 16.66 10.95 -13.73
N THR A 73 16.34 11.71 -12.71
CA THR A 73 16.98 13.00 -12.38
C THR A 73 17.61 13.03 -10.99
N GLU A 74 17.02 12.29 -10.04
CA GLU A 74 17.52 12.22 -8.66
C GLU A 74 18.57 11.11 -8.51
N THR A 75 19.53 11.37 -7.64
CA THR A 75 20.57 10.41 -7.24
C THR A 75 20.45 9.99 -5.78
N ASP A 76 19.66 10.73 -5.01
CA ASP A 76 19.31 10.39 -3.64
C ASP A 76 18.00 9.60 -3.62
N PHE A 77 18.06 8.37 -3.15
CA PHE A 77 16.94 7.44 -3.15
C PHE A 77 15.81 7.83 -2.18
N ALA A 78 16.11 8.68 -1.20
CA ALA A 78 15.10 9.32 -0.36
C ALA A 78 14.19 10.28 -1.14
N ASN A 79 14.58 10.71 -2.36
CA ASN A 79 13.84 11.62 -3.22
C ASN A 79 13.27 10.96 -4.48
N ILE A 80 13.38 9.64 -4.61
CA ILE A 80 12.75 8.86 -5.68
C ILE A 80 11.54 8.15 -5.07
N TYR A 81 10.34 8.39 -5.60
CA TYR A 81 9.10 7.97 -4.94
C TYR A 81 8.24 7.06 -5.78
N LEU A 82 7.52 6.16 -5.10
CA LEU A 82 6.30 5.52 -5.60
C LEU A 82 5.12 6.43 -5.25
N GLN A 83 4.21 6.61 -6.20
CA GLN A 83 2.94 7.31 -6.02
C GLN A 83 1.88 6.76 -6.96
N ASN A 84 0.61 7.07 -6.71
CA ASN A 84 -0.44 6.84 -7.71
C ASN A 84 -0.31 7.88 -8.83
N PRO A 85 -0.39 7.50 -10.13
CA PRO A 85 -0.30 8.44 -11.25
C PRO A 85 -1.31 9.58 -11.19
N ALA A 86 -2.49 9.36 -10.59
CA ALA A 86 -3.52 10.38 -10.43
C ALA A 86 -3.12 11.54 -9.51
N TRP A 87 -2.09 11.41 -8.68
CA TRP A 87 -1.56 12.56 -7.91
C TRP A 87 -1.01 13.67 -8.81
N SER A 88 -0.61 13.34 -10.03
CA SER A 88 -0.10 14.30 -11.01
C SER A 88 -1.21 15.00 -11.81
N ASP A 89 -2.47 14.58 -11.65
CA ASP A 89 -3.63 15.12 -12.35
C ASP A 89 -4.72 15.55 -11.34
N PRO A 90 -4.90 16.86 -11.09
CA PRO A 90 -5.87 17.35 -10.11
C PRO A 90 -7.33 17.06 -10.46
N ASP A 91 -7.62 16.71 -11.70
CA ASP A 91 -8.97 16.38 -12.18
C ASP A 91 -9.32 14.89 -12.00
N VAL A 92 -8.34 14.05 -11.65
CA VAL A 92 -8.51 12.61 -11.46
C VAL A 92 -8.38 12.25 -9.99
N PRO A 93 -9.44 11.72 -9.34
CA PRO A 93 -9.33 11.30 -7.95
C PRO A 93 -8.42 10.08 -7.80
N VAL A 94 -7.60 10.08 -6.77
CA VAL A 94 -6.86 8.89 -6.36
C VAL A 94 -7.81 7.95 -5.64
N THR A 95 -7.95 6.73 -6.15
CA THR A 95 -8.89 5.73 -5.59
C THR A 95 -8.20 4.64 -4.79
N ASN A 96 -6.93 4.36 -5.07
CA ASN A 96 -6.20 3.25 -4.46
C ASN A 96 -4.67 3.42 -4.61
N HIS A 97 -3.93 2.54 -3.96
CA HIS A 97 -2.54 2.20 -4.24
C HIS A 97 -2.45 0.71 -4.59
N ASP A 98 -1.32 0.28 -5.19
CA ASP A 98 -1.04 -1.14 -5.35
C ASP A 98 -0.41 -1.73 -4.07
N TYR A 99 -0.42 -3.05 -3.94
CA TYR A 99 0.26 -3.76 -2.86
C TYR A 99 1.77 -3.81 -3.13
N ASN A 100 2.41 -2.64 -3.08
CA ASN A 100 3.82 -2.50 -3.39
C ASN A 100 4.73 -3.09 -2.32
N TYR A 101 5.88 -3.57 -2.79
CA TYR A 101 7.02 -4.00 -1.99
C TYR A 101 8.27 -3.31 -2.50
N LEU A 102 9.17 -2.96 -1.60
CA LEU A 102 10.44 -2.32 -1.92
C LEU A 102 11.61 -3.04 -1.27
N GLY A 103 12.70 -3.13 -2.01
CA GLY A 103 13.97 -3.62 -1.51
C GLY A 103 15.12 -3.07 -2.32
N GLN A 104 16.28 -3.00 -1.69
CA GLN A 104 17.49 -2.49 -2.34
C GLN A 104 18.70 -3.32 -1.97
N LYS A 105 19.66 -3.35 -2.88
CA LYS A 105 20.93 -4.03 -2.69
C LYS A 105 22.05 -3.29 -3.39
N GLU A 106 23.14 -3.04 -2.69
CA GLU A 106 24.40 -2.65 -3.31
C GLU A 106 25.27 -3.88 -3.58
N PHE A 107 25.95 -3.88 -4.71
CA PHE A 107 26.88 -4.94 -5.07
C PHE A 107 28.05 -4.42 -5.89
N VAL A 108 29.13 -5.20 -5.91
CA VAL A 108 30.29 -4.95 -6.75
C VAL A 108 30.38 -6.07 -7.78
N MET A 109 30.43 -5.72 -9.07
CA MET A 109 30.60 -6.73 -10.09
C MET A 109 31.97 -7.42 -9.96
N PRO A 110 32.04 -8.76 -10.08
CA PRO A 110 33.32 -9.48 -10.10
C PRO A 110 34.27 -8.91 -11.14
N ASN A 111 35.54 -8.88 -10.83
CA ASN A 111 36.58 -8.35 -11.74
C ASN A 111 37.03 -9.39 -12.81
N GLN A 112 36.12 -10.29 -13.22
CA GLN A 112 36.34 -11.32 -14.22
C GLN A 112 35.25 -11.23 -15.29
N GLU A 113 35.65 -11.24 -16.56
CA GLU A 113 34.72 -11.34 -17.67
C GLU A 113 34.08 -12.75 -17.74
N GLY A 114 32.78 -12.80 -18.12
CA GLY A 114 32.05 -14.04 -18.31
C GLY A 114 31.60 -14.75 -17.03
N VAL A 115 31.73 -14.10 -15.87
CA VAL A 115 31.21 -14.65 -14.60
C VAL A 115 29.76 -14.21 -14.40
N MET A 116 28.90 -15.17 -14.12
CA MET A 116 27.52 -14.86 -13.69
C MET A 116 27.54 -14.48 -12.19
N TYR A 117 27.15 -13.23 -11.90
CA TYR A 117 26.90 -12.78 -10.53
C TYR A 117 25.46 -13.11 -10.11
N ARG A 118 25.31 -13.67 -8.93
CA ARG A 118 23.98 -13.93 -8.33
C ARG A 118 23.92 -13.33 -6.94
N ASP A 119 22.81 -12.67 -6.65
CA ASP A 119 22.56 -12.12 -5.32
C ASP A 119 21.06 -12.11 -5.03
N THR A 120 20.68 -11.77 -3.80
CA THR A 120 19.29 -11.74 -3.34
C THR A 120 18.95 -10.34 -2.85
N VAL A 121 17.80 -9.82 -3.31
CA VAL A 121 17.20 -8.59 -2.78
C VAL A 121 16.03 -8.97 -1.90
N THR A 122 16.06 -8.57 -0.64
CA THR A 122 14.92 -8.75 0.27
C THR A 122 13.92 -7.62 0.04
N LEU A 123 12.66 -7.96 -0.11
CA LEU A 123 11.56 -7.02 -0.33
C LEU A 123 10.73 -6.87 0.95
N TYR A 124 10.35 -5.65 1.25
CA TYR A 124 9.53 -5.28 2.40
C TYR A 124 8.26 -4.60 1.92
N SER A 125 7.14 -4.83 2.61
CA SER A 125 5.87 -4.20 2.30
C SER A 125 5.96 -2.67 2.43
N SER A 126 5.46 -1.96 1.42
CA SER A 126 5.29 -0.49 1.42
C SER A 126 3.84 -0.09 1.69
N HIS A 127 2.96 -1.05 1.93
CA HIS A 127 1.52 -0.86 2.03
C HIS A 127 0.93 -1.51 3.27
N ILE A 128 -0.30 -1.09 3.58
CA ILE A 128 -1.22 -1.72 4.52
C ILE A 128 -2.47 -2.09 3.74
N LYS A 129 -2.94 -3.34 3.86
CA LYS A 129 -4.22 -3.77 3.30
C LYS A 129 -5.34 -3.24 4.17
N VAL A 130 -6.32 -2.59 3.56
CA VAL A 130 -7.43 -1.95 4.28
C VAL A 130 -8.75 -2.59 3.85
N ASP A 131 -9.55 -2.99 4.81
CA ASP A 131 -10.91 -3.49 4.59
C ASP A 131 -11.89 -2.66 5.40
N VAL A 132 -12.79 -1.95 4.73
CA VAL A 132 -13.84 -1.14 5.35
C VAL A 132 -15.19 -1.73 5.03
N GLU A 133 -15.96 -2.06 6.07
CA GLU A 133 -17.36 -2.46 5.99
C GLU A 133 -18.25 -1.37 6.56
N ILE A 134 -19.37 -1.08 5.88
CA ILE A 134 -20.33 -0.05 6.30
C ILE A 134 -21.69 -0.68 6.41
N HIS A 135 -22.20 -0.81 7.61
CA HIS A 135 -23.46 -1.45 7.94
C HIS A 135 -24.55 -0.45 8.33
N GLY A 136 -25.82 -0.86 8.21
CA GLY A 136 -26.98 -0.07 8.66
C GLY A 136 -27.41 1.06 7.73
N LEU A 137 -26.80 1.19 6.55
CA LEU A 137 -27.24 2.10 5.51
C LEU A 137 -28.20 1.40 4.52
N PRO A 138 -29.15 2.15 3.92
CA PRO A 138 -30.04 1.61 2.90
C PRO A 138 -29.27 0.99 1.73
N ALA A 139 -29.74 -0.17 1.25
CA ALA A 139 -29.24 -0.79 0.02
C ALA A 139 -29.43 0.14 -1.19
N PRO A 140 -28.61 -0.02 -2.24
CA PRO A 140 -28.85 0.67 -3.51
C PRO A 140 -30.24 0.34 -4.07
N ASP A 141 -30.83 1.29 -4.78
CA ASP A 141 -32.15 1.10 -5.41
C ASP A 141 -32.07 0.02 -6.51
N ALA A 142 -32.48 -1.19 -6.19
CA ALA A 142 -32.48 -2.34 -7.10
C ALA A 142 -33.39 -2.16 -8.37
N SER A 143 -34.22 -1.13 -8.41
CA SER A 143 -35.04 -0.82 -9.58
C SER A 143 -34.25 -0.17 -10.73
N ARG A 144 -33.03 0.25 -10.48
CA ARG A 144 -32.10 0.85 -11.47
C ARG A 144 -30.93 -0.10 -11.73
N GLN A 145 -30.80 -0.52 -12.98
CA GLN A 145 -29.75 -1.46 -13.40
C GLN A 145 -28.32 -0.92 -13.20
N ASP A 146 -28.18 0.41 -13.09
CA ASP A 146 -26.93 1.15 -12.83
C ASP A 146 -27.09 2.07 -11.59
N ALA A 147 -27.61 1.53 -10.49
CA ALA A 147 -27.78 2.32 -9.27
C ALA A 147 -26.42 2.75 -8.72
N GLU A 148 -26.06 4.00 -8.94
CA GLU A 148 -24.86 4.59 -8.37
C GLU A 148 -24.92 4.53 -6.84
N ILE A 149 -23.80 4.10 -6.22
CA ILE A 149 -23.66 4.09 -4.76
C ILE A 149 -23.73 5.53 -4.26
N PRO A 150 -24.72 5.86 -3.39
CA PRO A 150 -24.94 7.24 -2.96
C PRO A 150 -23.96 7.73 -1.89
N TYR A 151 -22.96 6.90 -1.54
CA TYR A 151 -22.00 7.20 -0.49
C TYR A 151 -20.59 7.32 -1.06
N GLN A 152 -19.79 8.19 -0.45
CA GLN A 152 -18.38 8.37 -0.75
C GLN A 152 -17.57 8.19 0.51
N LEU A 153 -16.71 7.18 0.50
CA LEU A 153 -15.68 6.99 1.50
C LEU A 153 -14.44 7.79 1.08
N SER A 154 -13.75 8.37 2.03
CA SER A 154 -12.45 9.00 1.78
C SER A 154 -11.52 8.83 2.98
N PHE A 155 -10.22 8.82 2.68
CA PHE A 155 -9.14 8.93 3.65
C PHE A 155 -8.41 10.25 3.37
N GLU A 156 -8.73 11.29 4.15
CA GLU A 156 -8.08 12.60 4.07
C GLU A 156 -6.71 12.55 4.78
N ASN A 157 -5.78 13.40 4.39
CA ASN A 157 -4.40 13.45 4.89
C ASN A 157 -3.63 12.12 4.76
N SER A 158 -3.96 11.34 3.75
CA SER A 158 -3.26 10.08 3.47
C SER A 158 -1.87 10.34 2.94
N ASN A 159 -0.95 9.44 3.28
CA ASN A 159 0.39 9.43 2.72
C ASN A 159 0.33 9.23 1.20
N ALA A 160 0.84 10.19 0.44
CA ALA A 160 0.75 10.19 -1.03
C ALA A 160 1.93 9.51 -1.72
N GLN A 161 3.08 9.44 -1.05
CA GLN A 161 4.32 8.94 -1.61
C GLN A 161 5.11 8.11 -0.61
N THR A 162 5.82 7.08 -1.11
CA THR A 162 6.87 6.38 -0.36
C THR A 162 8.16 6.36 -1.19
N SER A 163 9.32 6.57 -0.54
CA SER A 163 10.61 6.64 -1.22
C SER A 163 11.16 5.26 -1.57
N PHE A 164 12.22 5.21 -2.39
CA PHE A 164 12.98 3.98 -2.65
C PHE A 164 13.69 3.44 -1.41
N GLU A 165 13.76 4.21 -0.33
CA GLU A 165 14.22 3.74 0.98
C GLU A 165 13.10 3.11 1.82
N ASN A 166 11.90 2.99 1.24
CA ASN A 166 10.67 2.51 1.89
C ASN A 166 10.23 3.40 3.07
N GLU A 167 10.45 4.71 2.94
CA GLU A 167 10.04 5.71 3.90
C GLU A 167 8.99 6.64 3.30
N VAL A 168 7.96 6.93 4.08
CA VAL A 168 6.86 7.80 3.66
C VAL A 168 7.34 9.25 3.56
N ASN A 169 6.96 9.94 2.47
CA ASN A 169 7.18 11.37 2.36
C ASN A 169 6.12 12.14 3.18
N LEU A 170 6.50 12.59 4.38
CA LEU A 170 5.60 13.29 5.29
C LEU A 170 5.14 14.67 4.77
N SER A 171 5.86 15.23 3.79
CA SER A 171 5.52 16.53 3.19
C SER A 171 4.41 16.43 2.13
N GLU A 172 4.13 15.22 1.64
CA GLU A 172 3.15 14.98 0.59
C GLU A 172 1.98 14.16 1.12
N LYS A 173 0.85 14.83 1.30
CA LYS A 173 -0.41 14.25 1.76
C LYS A 173 -1.51 14.51 0.73
N GLY A 174 -2.49 13.62 0.70
CA GLY A 174 -3.63 13.76 -0.19
C GLY A 174 -4.86 13.03 0.31
N THR A 175 -5.92 13.05 -0.50
CA THR A 175 -7.16 12.34 -0.19
C THR A 175 -7.34 11.18 -1.14
N ILE A 176 -7.59 10.00 -0.59
CA ILE A 176 -7.92 8.78 -1.35
C ILE A 176 -9.43 8.57 -1.26
N TYR A 177 -10.05 8.28 -2.40
CA TYR A 177 -11.49 8.04 -2.54
C TYR A 177 -11.72 6.59 -3.00
N PRO A 178 -11.70 5.60 -2.10
CA PRO A 178 -11.88 4.21 -2.49
C PRO A 178 -13.23 3.96 -3.11
N ASP A 179 -13.26 3.07 -4.09
CA ASP A 179 -14.52 2.57 -4.62
C ASP A 179 -15.21 1.69 -3.59
N LEU A 180 -16.52 1.86 -3.48
CA LEU A 180 -17.39 1.03 -2.67
C LEU A 180 -18.19 0.10 -3.55
N ILE A 181 -18.41 -1.13 -3.09
CA ILE A 181 -19.40 -2.06 -3.63
C ILE A 181 -20.45 -2.33 -2.58
N TYR A 182 -21.64 -2.74 -3.01
CA TYR A 182 -22.66 -3.27 -2.10
C TYR A 182 -22.64 -4.79 -2.10
N ASP A 183 -22.33 -5.34 -0.96
CA ASP A 183 -22.38 -6.78 -0.68
C ASP A 183 -23.80 -7.15 -0.22
N SER A 184 -24.57 -7.76 -1.12
CA SER A 184 -25.96 -8.12 -0.84
C SER A 184 -26.10 -9.31 0.13
N GLU A 185 -25.07 -10.14 0.25
CA GLU A 185 -25.04 -11.28 1.16
C GLU A 185 -24.89 -10.79 2.61
N ASN A 186 -23.96 -9.88 2.83
CA ASN A 186 -23.68 -9.29 4.15
C ASN A 186 -24.48 -8.00 4.42
N GLN A 187 -25.24 -7.52 3.44
CA GLN A 187 -26.04 -6.29 3.52
C GLN A 187 -25.23 -5.06 3.95
N CYS A 188 -24.03 -4.92 3.42
CA CYS A 188 -23.14 -3.81 3.72
C CYS A 188 -22.51 -3.22 2.46
N TYR A 189 -22.02 -1.99 2.56
CA TYR A 189 -21.08 -1.44 1.58
C TYR A 189 -19.67 -1.78 2.05
N ARG A 190 -18.78 -2.07 1.10
CA ARG A 190 -17.40 -2.43 1.43
C ARG A 190 -16.41 -1.96 0.37
N THR A 191 -15.16 -1.79 0.78
CA THR A 191 -14.03 -1.61 -0.13
C THR A 191 -13.58 -2.95 -0.71
N GLN A 192 -12.83 -2.91 -1.82
CA GLN A 192 -12.16 -4.08 -2.41
C GLN A 192 -10.70 -3.74 -2.66
N ASP A 193 -9.82 -4.67 -2.28
CA ASP A 193 -8.38 -4.60 -2.57
C ASP A 193 -7.74 -3.22 -2.31
N LEU A 194 -8.17 -2.55 -1.24
CA LEU A 194 -7.69 -1.22 -0.90
C LEU A 194 -6.32 -1.31 -0.21
N ALA A 195 -5.38 -0.51 -0.67
CA ALA A 195 -4.09 -0.29 -0.05
C ALA A 195 -3.89 1.17 0.33
N LEU A 196 -3.27 1.39 1.48
CA LEU A 196 -2.69 2.66 1.90
C LEU A 196 -1.19 2.48 2.09
N PHE A 197 -0.40 3.54 1.97
CA PHE A 197 0.99 3.49 2.38
C PHE A 197 1.12 3.32 3.89
N ARG A 198 2.30 2.88 4.32
CA ARG A 198 2.58 2.55 5.71
C ARG A 198 2.36 3.74 6.66
N MET A 199 2.12 3.41 7.94
CA MET A 199 1.79 4.36 9.01
C MET A 199 2.77 4.25 10.20
N ASP A 200 3.75 3.35 10.10
CA ASP A 200 4.86 3.21 11.03
C ASP A 200 6.05 4.08 10.61
N ASP A 201 6.82 4.53 11.56
CA ASP A 201 8.04 5.30 11.34
C ASP A 201 9.24 4.40 11.01
N THR A 202 10.40 5.03 10.83
CA THR A 202 11.66 4.34 10.50
C THR A 202 12.14 3.36 11.58
N THR A 203 11.58 3.43 12.79
CA THR A 203 11.86 2.47 13.87
C THR A 203 10.90 1.29 13.88
N GLY A 204 9.89 1.31 13.01
CA GLY A 204 8.85 0.30 12.93
C GLY A 204 7.76 0.46 14.00
N GLU A 205 7.56 1.66 14.50
CA GLU A 205 6.51 1.98 15.47
C GLU A 205 5.41 2.84 14.85
N LEU A 206 4.16 2.60 15.25
CA LEU A 206 3.03 3.46 14.87
C LEU A 206 3.29 4.89 15.35
N ASN A 207 3.28 5.84 14.43
CA ASN A 207 3.63 7.21 14.71
C ASN A 207 2.55 8.18 14.21
N ALA A 208 2.22 9.18 15.02
CA ALA A 208 1.13 10.13 14.74
C ALA A 208 1.38 10.93 13.44
N ASP A 209 2.62 11.31 13.15
CA ASP A 209 2.95 12.09 11.94
C ASP A 209 2.83 11.22 10.67
N TYR A 210 3.02 9.91 10.80
CA TYR A 210 2.87 8.92 9.72
C TYR A 210 1.42 8.45 9.56
N CYS A 211 0.56 8.67 10.57
CA CYS A 211 -0.85 8.27 10.57
C CYS A 211 -1.79 9.44 10.86
N GLU A 212 -1.74 10.47 10.01
CA GLU A 212 -2.65 11.63 10.07
C GLU A 212 -3.99 11.38 9.34
N HIS A 213 -4.22 10.16 8.88
CA HIS A 213 -5.38 9.77 8.08
C HIS A 213 -6.70 10.01 8.81
N ILE A 214 -7.62 10.68 8.13
CA ILE A 214 -8.99 10.92 8.59
C ILE A 214 -9.95 10.13 7.70
N LEU A 215 -10.64 9.17 8.29
CA LEU A 215 -11.71 8.43 7.62
C LEU A 215 -12.97 9.30 7.59
N VAL A 216 -13.56 9.48 6.41
CA VAL A 216 -14.79 10.26 6.23
C VAL A 216 -15.75 9.51 5.33
N LEU A 217 -17.02 9.46 5.73
CA LEU A 217 -18.11 8.98 4.88
C LEU A 217 -19.09 10.10 4.64
N LYS A 218 -19.41 10.35 3.37
CA LYS A 218 -20.39 11.38 2.94
C LYS A 218 -21.52 10.78 2.11
N ASN A 219 -22.67 11.39 2.18
CA ASN A 219 -23.72 11.18 1.20
C ASN A 219 -23.45 12.06 -0.02
N LYS A 220 -23.23 11.47 -1.20
CA LYS A 220 -22.91 12.19 -2.44
C LYS A 220 -24.02 13.14 -2.88
N ASN A 221 -25.28 12.73 -2.66
CA ASN A 221 -26.45 13.49 -3.14
C ASN A 221 -26.70 14.76 -2.34
N THR A 222 -26.39 14.74 -1.05
CA THR A 222 -26.63 15.85 -0.14
C THR A 222 -25.36 16.60 0.25
N GLY A 223 -24.19 16.00 0.02
CA GLY A 223 -22.90 16.49 0.52
C GLY A 223 -22.72 16.36 2.03
N GLN A 224 -23.71 15.78 2.72
CA GLN A 224 -23.66 15.63 4.18
C GLN A 224 -22.57 14.63 4.60
N GLU A 225 -21.72 15.06 5.52
CA GLU A 225 -20.81 14.17 6.22
C GLU A 225 -21.59 13.33 7.25
N LEU A 226 -21.50 12.01 7.13
CA LEU A 226 -22.23 11.07 7.97
C LEU A 226 -21.41 10.63 9.17
N ILE A 227 -20.09 10.47 8.99
CA ILE A 227 -19.14 10.16 10.05
C ILE A 227 -17.74 10.63 9.67
N ARG A 228 -16.95 10.98 10.69
CA ARG A 228 -15.53 11.33 10.61
C ARG A 228 -14.77 10.68 11.75
N GLY A 229 -13.62 10.06 11.47
CA GLY A 229 -12.78 9.44 12.48
C GLY A 229 -11.30 9.57 12.19
N ASN A 230 -10.51 9.76 13.23
CA ASN A 230 -9.05 9.77 13.14
C ASN A 230 -8.52 8.35 13.25
N LEU A 231 -7.73 7.91 12.25
CA LEU A 231 -7.22 6.54 12.17
C LEU A 231 -6.18 6.24 13.24
N TYR A 232 -5.33 7.20 13.58
CA TYR A 232 -4.35 7.00 14.66
C TYR A 232 -5.03 6.67 15.99
N ASN A 233 -6.07 7.43 16.34
CA ASN A 233 -6.85 7.16 17.55
C ASN A 233 -7.58 5.81 17.49
N TYR A 234 -8.06 5.42 16.30
CA TYR A 234 -8.67 4.11 16.08
C TYR A 234 -7.66 2.98 16.33
N LEU A 235 -6.46 3.09 15.76
CA LEU A 235 -5.39 2.10 15.94
C LEU A 235 -4.93 2.00 17.39
N LEU A 236 -4.76 3.13 18.09
CA LEU A 236 -4.38 3.12 19.51
C LEU A 236 -5.42 2.39 20.39
N ARG A 237 -6.70 2.59 20.10
CA ARG A 237 -7.79 1.93 20.87
C ARG A 237 -7.88 0.44 20.60
N ASN A 238 -7.39 -0.02 19.46
CA ASN A 238 -7.49 -1.40 19.00
C ASN A 238 -6.12 -2.08 18.84
N ALA A 239 -5.11 -1.59 19.55
CA ALA A 239 -3.73 -2.08 19.44
C ALA A 239 -3.57 -3.57 19.83
N ASP A 240 -4.48 -4.11 20.64
CA ASP A 240 -4.50 -5.54 20.99
C ASP A 240 -4.95 -6.44 19.82
N ALA A 241 -5.68 -5.87 18.83
CA ALA A 241 -6.25 -6.61 17.71
C ALA A 241 -5.58 -6.27 16.37
N ILE A 242 -5.08 -5.05 16.21
CA ILE A 242 -4.52 -4.54 14.97
C ILE A 242 -3.08 -4.09 15.19
N ASP A 243 -2.18 -4.65 14.39
CA ASP A 243 -0.77 -4.24 14.34
C ASP A 243 -0.40 -3.91 12.90
N VAL A 244 -0.41 -2.61 12.56
CA VAL A 244 -0.07 -2.12 11.23
C VAL A 244 1.43 -2.01 10.97
N THR A 245 2.27 -2.34 11.96
CA THR A 245 3.73 -2.34 11.82
C THR A 245 4.27 -3.64 11.23
N LYS A 246 3.44 -4.68 11.16
CA LYS A 246 3.79 -5.96 10.50
C LYS A 246 4.01 -5.79 9.00
N GLN A 247 4.78 -6.70 8.41
CA GLN A 247 5.05 -6.69 6.97
C GLN A 247 3.78 -6.91 6.13
N GLU A 248 2.95 -7.87 6.50
CA GLU A 248 1.64 -8.11 5.88
C GLU A 248 0.54 -7.54 6.78
N ALA A 249 0.57 -6.22 6.96
CA ALA A 249 -0.37 -5.52 7.83
C ALA A 249 -1.77 -5.46 7.21
N GLU A 250 -2.77 -5.72 8.03
CA GLU A 250 -4.19 -5.59 7.70
C GLU A 250 -4.85 -4.59 8.65
N LEU A 251 -5.69 -3.72 8.09
CA LEU A 251 -6.44 -2.69 8.81
C LEU A 251 -7.93 -2.89 8.56
N PRO A 252 -8.60 -3.73 9.36
CA PRO A 252 -10.04 -3.92 9.29
C PRO A 252 -10.77 -2.79 10.02
N ILE A 253 -11.83 -2.24 9.40
CA ILE A 253 -12.64 -1.15 9.93
C ILE A 253 -14.12 -1.47 9.67
N ALA A 254 -14.97 -1.38 10.69
CA ALA A 254 -16.41 -1.36 10.53
C ALA A 254 -16.98 0.02 10.87
N ILE A 255 -17.87 0.51 10.03
CA ILE A 255 -18.71 1.68 10.30
C ILE A 255 -20.14 1.18 10.47
N GLU A 256 -20.71 1.37 11.67
CA GLU A 256 -22.09 0.95 11.95
C GLU A 256 -23.02 2.13 12.15
N PHE A 257 -24.14 2.08 11.47
CA PHE A 257 -25.24 3.03 11.61
C PHE A 257 -26.40 2.39 12.36
N ASN A 258 -26.78 3.01 13.48
CA ASN A 258 -27.97 2.67 14.25
C ASN A 258 -28.91 3.89 14.25
N GLY A 259 -29.73 4.00 13.19
CA GLY A 259 -30.56 5.18 12.96
C GLY A 259 -29.69 6.41 12.64
N VAL A 260 -29.71 7.41 13.52
CA VAL A 260 -28.92 8.64 13.36
C VAL A 260 -27.52 8.57 13.97
N ASN A 261 -27.23 7.52 14.71
CA ASN A 261 -25.92 7.35 15.35
C ASN A 261 -25.00 6.51 14.44
N ALA A 262 -23.76 6.90 14.36
CA ALA A 262 -22.71 6.17 13.64
C ALA A 262 -21.51 5.94 14.55
N GLU A 263 -20.88 4.78 14.40
CA GLU A 263 -19.70 4.38 15.16
C GLU A 263 -18.65 3.74 14.24
N ILE A 264 -17.37 4.03 14.50
CA ILE A 264 -16.23 3.32 13.88
C ILE A 264 -15.68 2.33 14.90
N LYS A 265 -15.73 1.05 14.58
CA LYS A 265 -15.34 -0.06 15.48
C LYS A 265 -14.58 -1.15 14.71
N LEU A 266 -14.09 -2.15 15.44
CA LEU A 266 -13.62 -3.40 14.84
C LEU A 266 -14.78 -4.16 14.21
N PRO A 267 -14.59 -4.77 13.02
CA PRO A 267 -15.56 -5.72 12.48
C PRO A 267 -15.77 -6.91 13.43
N ASP A 268 -16.99 -7.44 13.46
CA ASP A 268 -17.37 -8.55 14.36
C ASP A 268 -16.59 -9.85 14.09
N TRP A 269 -16.01 -10.00 12.88
CA TRP A 269 -15.19 -11.16 12.52
C TRP A 269 -13.74 -11.06 13.00
N VAL A 270 -13.29 -9.91 13.50
CA VAL A 270 -11.96 -9.76 14.09
C VAL A 270 -11.98 -10.41 15.47
N ILE A 271 -11.31 -11.55 15.58
CA ILE A 271 -11.15 -12.24 16.87
C ILE A 271 -10.09 -11.49 17.67
N VAL A 272 -10.52 -10.77 18.68
CA VAL A 272 -9.63 -10.29 19.73
C VAL A 272 -9.34 -11.50 20.61
N ASP A 273 -8.08 -11.91 20.75
CA ASP A 273 -7.66 -12.96 21.69
C ASP A 273 -7.91 -12.50 23.13
N GLY A 274 -9.18 -12.42 23.49
CA GLY A 274 -9.67 -12.17 24.82
C GLY A 274 -9.89 -13.49 25.53
N LYS A 275 -9.20 -13.71 26.65
CA LYS A 275 -9.53 -14.79 27.58
C LYS A 275 -11.03 -14.78 27.80
N PRO A 276 -11.75 -15.91 27.64
CA PRO A 276 -13.15 -15.97 28.01
C PRO A 276 -13.26 -15.62 29.49
N GLU A 277 -13.93 -14.54 29.81
CA GLU A 277 -14.35 -14.27 31.16
C GLU A 277 -15.41 -15.31 31.50
N TRP A 278 -14.99 -16.36 32.19
CA TRP A 278 -15.90 -17.30 32.82
C TRP A 278 -16.49 -16.59 34.04
N ASN A 279 -17.71 -16.12 33.90
CA ASN A 279 -18.57 -15.80 35.05
C ASN A 279 -19.15 -17.07 35.68
#